data_f2296cda73215e82d888c33dc1bd5095
#
_entry.id   f2296cda73215e82d888c33dc1bd5095
#
_cell.length_a   1.000
_cell.length_b   1.000
_cell.length_c   1.000
_cell.angle_alpha   90.00
_cell.angle_beta   90.00
_cell.angle_gamma   90.00
#
_symmetry.space_group_name_H-M   'P 1'
#
loop_
_entity.id
_entity.type
_entity.pdbx_description
1 polymer ?
#
loop_
_entity_poly.entity_id
_entity_poly.type
_entity_poly.pdbx_seq_one_letter_code
_entity_poly.pdbx_strand_id
1 'polypeptide(L)'
;MDSILYPFAVAVAWLWVRIHDLLLLVGMNSGAGFTWVLSIVLLTILVRVLIIPLYLKQLKSMRGTSIVQPQMQKIQAKYKGKTDMASRQRMQQEISELNKKYGVNPFASCLPMLVQLPVLFAMYRAIYAIHALAESSYQVGSRHVDSLGPITQAVASEIDSSQVFGVPLSHTIRDSSFASLPTLIFGVFIVIMVATQFLTIRLTMTKNMPQNQDPNNPMVRSQRMMMYVMPFMFIF
;
A
#
# COMPACT_ATOMS: atom_id res chain seq x y z
N MET A 1 -11.17 -16.18 5.36
CA MET A 1 -10.53 -14.85 5.49
C MET A 1 -11.55 -13.71 5.52
N ASP A 2 -12.68 -13.88 4.86
CA ASP A 2 -13.70 -12.83 4.74
C ASP A 2 -14.27 -12.34 6.06
N SER A 3 -14.51 -13.24 7.02
CA SER A 3 -15.08 -12.88 8.33
C SER A 3 -14.14 -12.00 9.19
N ILE A 4 -12.82 -12.13 9.03
CA ILE A 4 -11.85 -11.34 9.81
C ILE A 4 -11.68 -9.93 9.22
N LEU A 5 -11.73 -9.80 7.91
CA LEU A 5 -11.54 -8.52 7.21
C LEU A 5 -12.84 -7.70 7.13
N TYR A 6 -13.99 -8.33 7.28
CA TYR A 6 -15.30 -7.67 7.22
C TYR A 6 -15.45 -6.51 8.22
N PRO A 7 -15.15 -6.66 9.52
CA PRO A 7 -15.29 -5.56 10.47
C PRO A 7 -14.35 -4.38 10.14
N PHE A 8 -13.16 -4.63 9.59
CA PHE A 8 -12.27 -3.57 9.14
C PHE A 8 -12.83 -2.86 7.90
N ALA A 9 -13.42 -3.60 6.96
CA ALA A 9 -14.07 -3.02 5.79
C ALA A 9 -15.27 -2.16 6.18
N VAL A 10 -16.08 -2.60 7.14
CA VAL A 10 -17.20 -1.82 7.70
C VAL A 10 -16.72 -0.55 8.38
N ALA A 11 -15.63 -0.62 9.16
CA ALA A 11 -15.05 0.55 9.83
C ALA A 11 -14.53 1.59 8.81
N VAL A 12 -13.85 1.13 7.76
CA VAL A 12 -13.39 1.99 6.66
C VAL A 12 -14.57 2.59 5.91
N ALA A 13 -15.59 1.80 5.58
CA ALA A 13 -16.80 2.27 4.92
C ALA A 13 -17.54 3.33 5.76
N TRP A 14 -17.65 3.10 7.07
CA TRP A 14 -18.25 4.05 7.99
C TRP A 14 -17.50 5.38 8.00
N LEU A 15 -16.19 5.33 8.11
CA LEU A 15 -15.35 6.52 8.13
C LEU A 15 -15.41 7.26 6.79
N TRP A 16 -15.43 6.54 5.68
CA TRP A 16 -15.52 7.10 4.33
C TRP A 16 -16.84 7.86 4.13
N VAL A 17 -17.97 7.24 4.43
CA VAL A 17 -19.29 7.89 4.31
C VAL A 17 -19.40 9.10 5.24
N ARG A 18 -18.84 9.04 6.46
CA ARG A 18 -18.83 10.21 7.37
C ARG A 18 -18.02 11.39 6.82
N ILE A 19 -16.89 11.11 6.17
CA ILE A 19 -16.11 12.16 5.51
C ILE A 19 -16.91 12.75 4.34
N HIS A 20 -17.60 11.92 3.55
CA HIS A 20 -18.46 12.37 2.48
C HIS A 20 -19.62 13.25 3.04
N ASP A 21 -20.32 12.81 4.08
CA ASP A 21 -21.37 13.58 4.74
C ASP A 21 -20.87 14.96 5.22
N LEU A 22 -19.67 15.04 5.77
CA LEU A 22 -19.03 16.31 6.16
C LEU A 22 -18.80 17.24 4.95
N LEU A 23 -18.42 16.71 3.79
CA LEU A 23 -18.26 17.48 2.57
C LEU A 23 -19.61 18.05 2.08
N LEU A 24 -20.70 17.30 2.24
CA LEU A 24 -22.04 17.79 1.93
C LEU A 24 -22.45 18.96 2.81
N LEU A 25 -22.08 18.95 4.10
CA LEU A 25 -22.34 20.06 5.03
C LEU A 25 -21.58 21.34 4.60
N VAL A 26 -20.45 21.22 3.92
CA VAL A 26 -19.70 22.35 3.37
C VAL A 26 -20.32 22.87 2.05
N GLY A 27 -21.38 22.23 1.57
CA GLY A 27 -22.12 22.65 0.36
C GLY A 27 -21.71 21.94 -0.93
N MET A 28 -21.01 20.79 -0.84
CA MET A 28 -20.72 19.97 -2.00
C MET A 28 -21.94 19.12 -2.40
N ASN A 29 -22.06 18.78 -3.69
CA ASN A 29 -23.17 17.97 -4.20
C ASN A 29 -22.90 16.47 -3.94
N SER A 30 -23.92 15.74 -3.46
CA SER A 30 -23.82 14.32 -3.14
C SER A 30 -23.47 13.46 -4.36
N GLY A 31 -24.18 13.64 -5.48
CA GLY A 31 -23.97 12.87 -6.71
C GLY A 31 -22.77 13.29 -7.56
N ALA A 32 -21.98 14.28 -7.12
CA ALA A 32 -20.80 14.68 -7.86
C ALA A 32 -19.64 13.71 -7.60
N GLY A 33 -19.12 13.06 -8.63
CA GLY A 33 -17.99 12.15 -8.51
C GLY A 33 -16.74 12.81 -7.88
N PHE A 34 -16.58 14.12 -8.05
CA PHE A 34 -15.51 14.89 -7.38
C PHE A 34 -15.65 14.85 -5.85
N THR A 35 -16.86 14.91 -5.29
CA THR A 35 -17.10 14.81 -3.85
C THR A 35 -16.69 13.43 -3.33
N TRP A 36 -17.01 12.37 -4.05
CA TRP A 36 -16.61 11.01 -3.71
C TRP A 36 -15.09 10.82 -3.79
N VAL A 37 -14.43 11.34 -4.84
CA VAL A 37 -12.97 11.28 -4.95
C VAL A 37 -12.30 12.07 -3.83
N LEU A 38 -12.80 13.27 -3.52
CA LEU A 38 -12.25 14.08 -2.42
C LEU A 38 -12.42 13.38 -1.07
N SER A 39 -13.52 12.70 -0.85
CA SER A 39 -13.75 11.92 0.38
C SER A 39 -12.74 10.76 0.51
N ILE A 40 -12.38 10.07 -0.59
CA ILE A 40 -11.33 9.04 -0.62
C ILE A 40 -9.96 9.65 -0.31
N VAL A 41 -9.66 10.80 -0.88
CA VAL A 41 -8.39 11.51 -0.62
C VAL A 41 -8.28 11.90 0.86
N LEU A 42 -9.34 12.48 1.42
CA LEU A 42 -9.39 12.86 2.85
C LEU A 42 -9.30 11.63 3.77
N LEU A 43 -9.99 10.55 3.44
CA LEU A 43 -9.87 9.27 4.14
C LEU A 43 -8.42 8.78 4.12
N THR A 44 -7.77 8.82 2.95
CA THR A 44 -6.37 8.41 2.80
C THR A 44 -5.45 9.28 3.65
N ILE A 45 -5.63 10.60 3.65
CA ILE A 45 -4.87 11.53 4.48
C ILE A 45 -5.08 11.23 5.97
N LEU A 46 -6.32 11.03 6.40
CA LEU A 46 -6.65 10.71 7.78
C LEU A 46 -5.94 9.43 8.25
N VAL A 47 -6.04 8.34 7.47
CA VAL A 47 -5.35 7.08 7.77
C VAL A 47 -3.83 7.29 7.84
N ARG A 48 -3.24 8.06 6.93
CA ARG A 48 -1.82 8.41 6.94
C ARG A 48 -1.41 9.17 8.19
N VAL A 49 -2.21 10.15 8.60
CA VAL A 49 -1.95 10.94 9.83
C VAL A 49 -1.99 10.04 11.06
N LEU A 50 -2.98 9.13 11.15
CA LEU A 50 -3.08 8.17 12.25
C LEU A 50 -1.88 7.22 12.34
N ILE A 51 -1.27 6.89 11.23
CA ILE A 51 -0.11 5.98 11.17
C ILE A 51 1.22 6.71 11.42
N ILE A 52 1.29 8.05 11.30
CA ILE A 52 2.52 8.83 11.51
C ILE A 52 3.26 8.46 12.82
N PRO A 53 2.63 8.43 14.02
CA PRO A 53 3.35 8.14 15.25
C PRO A 53 3.98 6.75 15.25
N LEU A 54 3.31 5.76 14.63
CA LEU A 54 3.87 4.43 14.45
C LEU A 54 5.07 4.46 13.50
N TYR A 55 4.94 5.21 12.39
CA TYR A 55 6.02 5.38 11.41
C TYR A 55 7.25 6.08 11.99
N LEU A 56 7.06 7.09 12.84
CA LEU A 56 8.17 7.77 13.52
C LEU A 56 8.94 6.83 14.47
N LYS A 57 8.24 5.99 15.23
CA LYS A 57 8.87 4.96 16.08
C LYS A 57 9.70 3.98 15.25
N GLN A 58 9.20 3.61 14.09
CA GLN A 58 9.87 2.72 13.16
C GLN A 58 11.11 3.35 12.51
N LEU A 59 11.04 4.63 12.09
CA LEU A 59 12.21 5.35 11.58
C LEU A 59 13.35 5.37 12.60
N LYS A 60 13.02 5.50 13.90
CA LYS A 60 14.02 5.43 14.97
C LYS A 60 14.69 4.05 15.03
N SER A 61 13.94 2.98 14.86
CA SER A 61 14.46 1.60 14.81
C SER A 61 15.31 1.35 13.54
N MET A 62 14.90 1.90 12.40
CA MET A 62 15.66 1.77 11.14
C MET A 62 17.03 2.46 11.19
N ARG A 63 17.17 3.57 11.95
CA ARG A 63 18.48 4.21 12.17
C ARG A 63 19.47 3.27 12.87
N GLY A 64 19.01 2.47 13.83
CA GLY A 64 19.82 1.42 14.45
C GLY A 64 20.36 0.41 13.42
N THR A 65 19.52 -0.01 12.48
CA THR A 65 19.90 -0.93 11.40
C THR A 65 21.01 -0.34 10.51
N SER A 66 20.96 0.97 10.21
CA SER A 66 21.98 1.61 9.37
C SER A 66 23.36 1.65 10.01
N ILE A 67 23.46 1.71 11.34
CA ILE A 67 24.72 1.67 12.09
C ILE A 67 25.34 0.28 12.03
N VAL A 68 24.52 -0.77 12.07
CA VAL A 68 24.98 -2.18 12.06
C VAL A 68 25.31 -2.66 10.64
N GLN A 69 24.80 -1.99 9.63
CA GLN A 69 24.94 -2.39 8.22
C GLN A 69 26.39 -2.60 7.75
N PRO A 70 27.42 -1.73 8.06
CA PRO A 70 28.78 -1.97 7.64
C PRO A 70 29.41 -3.22 8.30
N GLN A 71 29.02 -3.56 9.53
CA GLN A 71 29.47 -4.79 10.17
C GLN A 71 28.79 -6.02 9.57
N MET A 72 27.53 -5.92 9.21
CA MET A 72 26.79 -6.97 8.52
C MET A 72 27.40 -7.28 7.14
N GLN A 73 27.86 -6.24 6.42
CA GLN A 73 28.59 -6.42 5.16
C GLN A 73 29.91 -7.17 5.33
N LYS A 74 30.67 -6.92 6.42
CA LYS A 74 31.89 -7.66 6.73
C LYS A 74 31.61 -9.15 6.98
N ILE A 75 30.54 -9.45 7.73
CA ILE A 75 30.10 -10.84 7.94
C ILE A 75 29.73 -11.49 6.59
N GLN A 76 28.96 -10.82 5.76
CA GLN A 76 28.56 -11.34 4.44
C GLN A 76 29.79 -11.56 3.53
N ALA A 77 30.78 -10.66 3.55
CA ALA A 77 32.01 -10.80 2.80
C ALA A 77 32.84 -12.01 3.24
N LYS A 78 32.88 -12.31 4.55
CA LYS A 78 33.53 -13.51 5.13
C LYS A 78 32.98 -14.82 4.60
N TYR A 79 31.68 -14.84 4.27
CA TYR A 79 30.99 -16.02 3.75
C TYR A 79 30.75 -15.98 2.23
N LYS A 80 31.29 -14.96 1.54
CA LYS A 80 31.20 -14.83 0.07
C LYS A 80 31.84 -16.05 -0.60
N GLY A 81 31.07 -16.71 -1.48
CA GLY A 81 31.54 -17.92 -2.19
C GLY A 81 31.32 -19.24 -1.45
N LYS A 82 30.90 -19.23 -0.20
CA LYS A 82 30.54 -20.46 0.54
C LYS A 82 29.04 -20.76 0.31
N THR A 83 28.76 -21.84 -0.40
CA THR A 83 27.37 -22.21 -0.76
C THR A 83 26.79 -23.32 0.11
N ASP A 84 27.62 -23.90 0.98
CA ASP A 84 27.23 -24.98 1.90
C ASP A 84 26.22 -24.49 2.97
N MET A 85 25.30 -25.38 3.36
CA MET A 85 24.25 -25.08 4.34
C MET A 85 24.83 -24.66 5.70
N ALA A 86 25.92 -25.29 6.13
CA ALA A 86 26.56 -24.98 7.41
C ALA A 86 27.13 -23.55 7.46
N SER A 87 27.74 -23.09 6.37
CA SER A 87 28.25 -21.71 6.26
C SER A 87 27.12 -20.69 6.21
N ARG A 88 26.02 -20.99 5.54
CA ARG A 88 24.82 -20.11 5.54
C ARG A 88 24.20 -19.99 6.93
N GLN A 89 24.12 -21.11 7.67
CA GLN A 89 23.59 -21.11 9.01
C GLN A 89 24.47 -20.32 9.98
N ARG A 90 25.80 -20.47 9.90
CA ARG A 90 26.77 -19.69 10.70
C ARG A 90 26.67 -18.21 10.38
N MET A 91 26.56 -17.83 9.10
CA MET A 91 26.38 -16.44 8.70
C MET A 91 25.12 -15.83 9.31
N GLN A 92 23.98 -16.56 9.29
CA GLN A 92 22.75 -16.10 9.91
C GLN A 92 22.86 -15.97 11.43
N GLN A 93 23.57 -16.88 12.09
CA GLN A 93 23.84 -16.80 13.52
C GLN A 93 24.67 -15.55 13.86
N GLU A 94 25.80 -15.33 13.16
CA GLU A 94 26.63 -14.12 13.38
C GLU A 94 25.84 -12.82 13.15
N ILE A 95 24.96 -12.78 12.13
CA ILE A 95 24.08 -11.61 11.87
C ILE A 95 23.06 -11.46 13.01
N SER A 96 22.47 -12.56 13.50
CA SER A 96 21.52 -12.53 14.60
C SER A 96 22.17 -12.03 15.90
N GLU A 97 23.36 -12.51 16.23
CA GLU A 97 24.13 -12.07 17.39
C GLU A 97 24.52 -10.59 17.29
N LEU A 98 24.94 -10.14 16.09
CA LEU A 98 25.23 -8.73 15.83
C LEU A 98 23.99 -7.86 16.09
N ASN A 99 22.82 -8.26 15.56
CA ASN A 99 21.56 -7.52 15.77
C ASN A 99 21.17 -7.48 17.27
N LYS A 100 21.33 -8.59 17.97
CA LYS A 100 21.07 -8.66 19.42
C LYS A 100 22.02 -7.74 20.20
N LYS A 101 23.32 -7.74 19.86
CA LYS A 101 24.34 -6.90 20.52
C LYS A 101 24.02 -5.40 20.41
N TYR A 102 23.47 -4.96 19.28
CA TYR A 102 23.09 -3.56 19.04
C TYR A 102 21.62 -3.24 19.30
N GLY A 103 20.84 -4.21 19.79
CA GLY A 103 19.41 -4.04 20.06
C GLY A 103 18.58 -3.73 18.81
N VAL A 104 19.05 -4.17 17.64
CA VAL A 104 18.39 -3.91 16.35
C VAL A 104 17.44 -5.05 16.01
N ASN A 105 16.18 -4.70 15.77
CA ASN A 105 15.19 -5.66 15.31
C ASN A 105 15.11 -5.64 13.76
N PRO A 106 15.52 -6.73 13.08
CA PRO A 106 15.45 -6.80 11.61
C PRO A 106 14.01 -6.73 11.06
N PHE A 107 13.02 -7.12 11.86
CA PHE A 107 11.61 -7.05 11.48
C PHE A 107 11.00 -5.64 11.58
N ALA A 108 11.70 -4.71 12.21
CA ALA A 108 11.20 -3.33 12.32
C ALA A 108 11.05 -2.64 10.94
N SER A 109 11.82 -3.05 9.95
CA SER A 109 11.73 -2.50 8.58
C SER A 109 10.50 -2.98 7.80
N CYS A 110 9.96 -4.17 8.12
CA CYS A 110 8.77 -4.71 7.44
C CYS A 110 7.45 -4.41 8.19
N LEU A 111 7.53 -3.86 9.39
CA LEU A 111 6.35 -3.53 10.20
C LEU A 111 5.32 -2.61 9.50
N PRO A 112 5.73 -1.58 8.70
CA PRO A 112 4.75 -0.77 7.95
C PRO A 112 3.91 -1.59 7.00
N MET A 113 4.56 -2.53 6.31
CA MET A 113 3.87 -3.40 5.36
C MET A 113 2.81 -4.24 6.09
N LEU A 114 3.13 -4.80 7.25
CA LEU A 114 2.19 -5.59 8.05
C LEU A 114 1.00 -4.76 8.55
N VAL A 115 1.22 -3.49 8.93
CA VAL A 115 0.15 -2.59 9.36
C VAL A 115 -0.67 -2.09 8.16
N GLN A 116 -0.02 -1.86 7.02
CA GLN A 116 -0.67 -1.36 5.81
C GLN A 116 -1.56 -2.42 5.14
N LEU A 117 -1.22 -3.72 5.23
CA LEU A 117 -1.98 -4.79 4.56
C LEU A 117 -3.45 -4.85 4.99
N PRO A 118 -3.82 -4.85 6.28
CA PRO A 118 -5.22 -4.84 6.69
C PRO A 118 -5.99 -3.63 6.16
N VAL A 119 -5.35 -2.45 6.17
CA VAL A 119 -5.96 -1.21 5.64
C VAL A 119 -6.17 -1.30 4.13
N LEU A 120 -5.17 -1.81 3.40
CA LEU A 120 -5.25 -2.01 1.96
C LEU A 120 -6.38 -2.97 1.59
N PHE A 121 -6.45 -4.13 2.26
CA PHE A 121 -7.50 -5.11 2.02
C PHE A 121 -8.89 -4.59 2.41
N ALA A 122 -9.00 -3.82 3.50
CA ALA A 122 -10.27 -3.21 3.90
C ALA A 122 -10.77 -2.19 2.86
N MET A 123 -9.87 -1.33 2.36
CA MET A 123 -10.19 -0.38 1.29
C MET A 123 -10.55 -1.10 -0.02
N TYR A 124 -9.77 -2.11 -0.41
CA TYR A 124 -10.07 -2.91 -1.60
C TYR A 124 -11.46 -3.54 -1.51
N ARG A 125 -11.80 -4.14 -0.37
CA ARG A 125 -13.14 -4.72 -0.16
C ARG A 125 -14.24 -3.67 -0.17
N ALA A 126 -14.00 -2.49 0.41
CA ALA A 126 -14.99 -1.42 0.40
C ALA A 126 -15.27 -0.94 -1.04
N ILE A 127 -14.22 -0.77 -1.85
CA ILE A 127 -14.37 -0.37 -3.26
C ILE A 127 -15.03 -1.48 -4.09
N TYR A 128 -14.59 -2.73 -3.93
CA TYR A 128 -15.18 -3.88 -4.63
C TYR A 128 -16.66 -4.08 -4.26
N ALA A 129 -17.03 -3.84 -3.00
CA ALA A 129 -18.40 -3.96 -2.54
C ALA A 129 -19.34 -2.94 -3.21
N ILE A 130 -18.86 -1.79 -3.67
CA ILE A 130 -19.69 -0.75 -4.30
C ILE A 130 -20.41 -1.31 -5.51
N HIS A 131 -19.66 -1.85 -6.47
CA HIS A 131 -20.25 -2.41 -7.70
C HIS A 131 -21.17 -3.60 -7.40
N ALA A 132 -20.72 -4.52 -6.56
CA ALA A 132 -21.51 -5.68 -6.17
C ALA A 132 -22.77 -5.33 -5.38
N LEU A 133 -22.77 -4.28 -4.55
CA LEU A 133 -23.97 -3.77 -3.85
C LEU A 133 -24.91 -3.05 -4.81
N ALA A 134 -24.38 -2.25 -5.75
CA ALA A 134 -25.19 -1.59 -6.76
C ALA A 134 -25.98 -2.61 -7.60
N GLU A 135 -25.37 -3.75 -7.91
CA GLU A 135 -26.01 -4.87 -8.63
C GLU A 135 -26.78 -5.86 -7.73
N SER A 136 -26.90 -5.60 -6.43
CA SER A 136 -27.53 -6.52 -5.45
C SER A 136 -26.89 -7.93 -5.42
N SER A 137 -25.60 -8.03 -5.75
CA SER A 137 -24.86 -9.29 -5.86
C SER A 137 -23.81 -9.49 -4.77
N TYR A 138 -23.70 -8.56 -3.79
CA TYR A 138 -22.65 -8.60 -2.78
C TYR A 138 -22.82 -9.76 -1.80
N GLN A 139 -21.72 -10.52 -1.64
CA GLN A 139 -21.67 -11.67 -0.74
C GLN A 139 -20.46 -11.61 0.19
N VAL A 140 -20.67 -12.03 1.44
CA VAL A 140 -19.60 -12.24 2.43
C VAL A 140 -19.57 -13.72 2.81
N GLY A 141 -18.61 -14.45 2.27
CA GLY A 141 -18.60 -15.90 2.31
C GLY A 141 -19.75 -16.47 1.47
N SER A 142 -20.66 -17.21 2.09
CA SER A 142 -21.87 -17.77 1.46
C SER A 142 -23.14 -16.96 1.76
N ARG A 143 -23.03 -15.82 2.43
CA ARG A 143 -24.18 -14.99 2.81
C ARG A 143 -24.31 -13.79 1.88
N HIS A 144 -25.52 -13.60 1.35
CA HIS A 144 -25.90 -12.35 0.69
C HIS A 144 -26.03 -11.24 1.73
N VAL A 145 -25.48 -10.07 1.45
CA VAL A 145 -25.46 -8.93 2.37
C VAL A 145 -25.85 -7.68 1.58
N ASP A 146 -26.90 -7.01 2.05
CA ASP A 146 -27.50 -5.85 1.36
C ASP A 146 -26.78 -4.53 1.64
N SER A 147 -25.79 -4.53 2.52
CA SER A 147 -25.02 -3.34 2.86
C SER A 147 -23.65 -3.66 3.41
N LEU A 148 -22.70 -2.75 3.24
CA LEU A 148 -21.42 -2.75 3.92
C LEU A 148 -21.38 -1.59 4.94
N GLY A 149 -21.93 -1.85 6.15
CA GLY A 149 -22.13 -0.77 7.13
C GLY A 149 -23.05 0.32 6.58
N PRO A 150 -22.63 1.58 6.49
CA PRO A 150 -23.45 2.67 5.96
C PRO A 150 -23.54 2.67 4.41
N ILE A 151 -22.73 1.90 3.70
CA ILE A 151 -22.85 1.77 2.25
C ILE A 151 -24.00 0.81 1.95
N THR A 152 -25.19 1.37 1.77
CA THR A 152 -26.37 0.66 1.30
C THR A 152 -26.35 0.57 -0.23
N GLN A 153 -27.28 -0.20 -0.81
CA GLN A 153 -27.43 -0.28 -2.26
C GLN A 153 -27.64 1.10 -2.90
N ALA A 154 -28.42 1.99 -2.27
CA ALA A 154 -28.66 3.34 -2.77
C ALA A 154 -27.37 4.17 -2.84
N VAL A 155 -26.57 4.16 -1.76
CA VAL A 155 -25.27 4.84 -1.72
C VAL A 155 -24.30 4.21 -2.72
N ALA A 156 -24.30 2.90 -2.83
CA ALA A 156 -23.44 2.18 -3.78
C ALA A 156 -23.77 2.55 -5.23
N SER A 157 -25.06 2.60 -5.60
CA SER A 157 -25.47 2.99 -6.95
C SER A 157 -25.18 4.47 -7.25
N GLU A 158 -25.25 5.35 -6.24
CA GLU A 158 -24.84 6.74 -6.37
C GLU A 158 -23.35 6.88 -6.68
N ILE A 159 -22.50 6.14 -5.96
CA ILE A 159 -21.06 6.11 -6.21
C ILE A 159 -20.75 5.52 -7.58
N ASP A 160 -21.38 4.40 -7.92
CA ASP A 160 -21.15 3.67 -9.18
C ASP A 160 -21.50 4.52 -10.41
N SER A 161 -22.60 5.30 -10.34
CA SER A 161 -23.04 6.20 -11.41
C SER A 161 -22.31 7.54 -11.44
N SER A 162 -21.55 7.89 -10.39
CA SER A 162 -20.81 9.14 -10.27
C SER A 162 -19.69 9.23 -11.30
N GLN A 163 -19.49 10.42 -11.89
CA GLN A 163 -18.50 10.64 -12.94
C GLN A 163 -17.45 11.66 -12.52
N VAL A 164 -16.19 11.41 -12.90
CA VAL A 164 -15.07 12.36 -12.79
C VAL A 164 -14.44 12.54 -14.15
N PHE A 165 -14.36 13.79 -14.61
CA PHE A 165 -13.91 14.13 -15.97
C PHE A 165 -14.70 13.42 -17.08
N GLY A 166 -16.00 13.13 -16.85
CA GLY A 166 -16.84 12.42 -17.80
C GLY A 166 -16.63 10.89 -17.82
N VAL A 167 -15.87 10.34 -16.87
CA VAL A 167 -15.64 8.89 -16.72
C VAL A 167 -16.33 8.41 -15.45
N PRO A 168 -17.18 7.36 -15.52
CA PRO A 168 -17.76 6.75 -14.33
C PRO A 168 -16.69 6.20 -13.41
N LEU A 169 -16.88 6.32 -12.08
CA LEU A 169 -15.93 5.81 -11.09
C LEU A 169 -15.83 4.28 -11.09
N SER A 170 -16.86 3.59 -11.53
CA SER A 170 -16.89 2.13 -11.69
C SER A 170 -16.17 1.63 -12.96
N HIS A 171 -15.84 2.54 -13.89
CA HIS A 171 -15.25 2.15 -15.17
C HIS A 171 -13.85 1.59 -15.01
N THR A 172 -13.58 0.46 -15.70
CA THR A 172 -12.27 -0.18 -15.67
C THR A 172 -11.55 -0.04 -17.02
N ILE A 173 -10.23 -0.18 -17.02
CA ILE A 173 -9.44 -0.16 -18.27
C ILE A 173 -9.90 -1.27 -19.22
N ARG A 174 -10.42 -2.37 -18.70
CA ARG A 174 -10.92 -3.50 -19.49
C ARG A 174 -12.14 -3.16 -20.33
N ASP A 175 -12.97 -2.24 -19.85
CA ASP A 175 -14.22 -1.83 -20.49
C ASP A 175 -14.00 -0.73 -21.52
N SER A 176 -12.76 -0.22 -21.61
CA SER A 176 -12.39 0.90 -22.47
C SER A 176 -11.72 0.43 -23.76
N SER A 177 -12.06 1.03 -24.89
CA SER A 177 -11.27 0.88 -26.12
C SER A 177 -9.92 1.60 -25.96
N PHE A 178 -8.88 1.09 -26.61
CA PHE A 178 -7.48 1.53 -26.43
C PHE A 178 -7.25 3.06 -26.67
N ALA A 179 -8.07 3.71 -27.46
CA ALA A 179 -7.97 5.13 -27.79
C ALA A 179 -9.07 6.00 -27.18
N SER A 180 -9.79 5.52 -26.15
CA SER A 180 -10.87 6.26 -25.50
C SER A 180 -10.35 7.25 -24.46
N LEU A 181 -11.13 8.32 -24.22
CA LEU A 181 -10.83 9.32 -23.18
C LEU A 181 -10.57 8.68 -21.79
N PRO A 182 -11.37 7.68 -21.32
CA PRO A 182 -11.06 6.98 -20.08
C PRO A 182 -9.67 6.35 -20.05
N THR A 183 -9.27 5.68 -21.12
CA THR A 183 -7.93 5.04 -21.21
C THR A 183 -6.81 6.07 -21.11
N LEU A 184 -6.96 7.26 -21.73
CA LEU A 184 -5.98 8.34 -21.59
C LEU A 184 -5.89 8.86 -20.16
N ILE A 185 -7.02 9.05 -19.49
CA ILE A 185 -7.08 9.52 -18.10
C ILE A 185 -6.41 8.49 -17.18
N PHE A 186 -6.74 7.20 -17.31
CA PHE A 186 -6.08 6.12 -16.55
C PHE A 186 -4.58 6.06 -16.85
N GLY A 187 -4.18 6.20 -18.11
CA GLY A 187 -2.77 6.25 -18.51
C GLY A 187 -2.00 7.36 -17.80
N VAL A 188 -2.56 8.56 -17.74
CA VAL A 188 -1.96 9.70 -17.02
C VAL A 188 -1.82 9.40 -15.53
N PHE A 189 -2.84 8.84 -14.87
CA PHE A 189 -2.76 8.46 -13.46
C PHE A 189 -1.72 7.38 -13.21
N ILE A 190 -1.61 6.38 -14.08
CA ILE A 190 -0.58 5.33 -13.99
C ILE A 190 0.81 5.95 -14.11
N VAL A 191 1.04 6.86 -15.08
CA VAL A 191 2.32 7.53 -15.25
C VAL A 191 2.69 8.37 -14.02
N ILE A 192 1.74 9.13 -13.46
CA ILE A 192 1.95 9.91 -12.23
C ILE A 192 2.28 8.96 -11.06
N MET A 193 1.57 7.87 -10.92
CA MET A 193 1.81 6.86 -9.88
C MET A 193 3.23 6.28 -9.99
N VAL A 194 3.63 5.82 -11.18
CA VAL A 194 4.96 5.24 -11.43
C VAL A 194 6.06 6.28 -11.20
N ALA A 195 5.88 7.52 -11.69
CA ALA A 195 6.84 8.59 -11.50
C ALA A 195 7.03 8.96 -10.02
N THR A 196 5.92 9.07 -9.28
CA THR A 196 5.94 9.35 -7.83
C THR A 196 6.60 8.22 -7.07
N GLN A 197 6.30 6.97 -7.41
CA GLN A 197 6.91 5.79 -6.81
C GLN A 197 8.41 5.74 -7.07
N PHE A 198 8.83 5.99 -8.32
CA PHE A 198 10.25 6.04 -8.70
C PHE A 198 11.00 7.14 -7.95
N LEU A 199 10.40 8.34 -7.85
CA LEU A 199 10.98 9.45 -7.10
C LEU A 199 11.13 9.10 -5.61
N THR A 200 10.11 8.49 -5.00
CA THR A 200 10.15 8.03 -3.60
C THR A 200 11.27 7.03 -3.37
N ILE A 201 11.41 6.05 -4.25
CA ILE A 201 12.47 5.04 -4.19
C ILE A 201 13.84 5.72 -4.31
N ARG A 202 14.02 6.62 -5.29
CA ARG A 202 15.29 7.33 -5.50
C ARG A 202 15.67 8.16 -4.27
N LEU A 203 14.74 8.93 -3.70
CA LEU A 203 14.99 9.74 -2.51
C LEU A 203 15.32 8.88 -1.29
N THR A 204 14.66 7.74 -1.14
CA THR A 204 14.91 6.79 -0.04
C THR A 204 16.30 6.17 -0.17
N MET A 205 16.70 5.79 -1.39
CA MET A 205 18.02 5.23 -1.65
C MET A 205 19.15 6.22 -1.38
N THR A 206 19.03 7.44 -1.88
CA THR A 206 20.10 8.45 -1.75
C THR A 206 20.33 8.89 -0.30
N LYS A 207 19.27 8.88 0.52
CA LYS A 207 19.36 9.34 1.91
C LYS A 207 19.64 8.24 2.94
N ASN A 208 19.24 6.99 2.66
CA ASN A 208 19.24 5.91 3.65
C ASN A 208 20.26 4.79 3.35
N MET A 209 20.86 4.76 2.16
CA MET A 209 21.88 3.77 1.84
C MET A 209 23.28 4.35 2.03
N PRO A 210 24.18 3.65 2.74
CA PRO A 210 25.60 4.02 2.78
C PRO A 210 26.17 4.01 1.37
N GLN A 211 26.89 5.07 1.01
CA GLN A 211 27.47 5.24 -0.34
C GLN A 211 28.52 4.18 -0.73
N ASN A 212 29.01 3.39 0.23
CA ASN A 212 30.08 2.40 0.04
C ASN A 212 29.57 0.95 -0.06
N GLN A 213 28.39 0.73 -0.64
CA GLN A 213 27.95 -0.66 -0.89
C GLN A 213 28.62 -1.20 -2.17
N ASP A 214 29.31 -2.34 -2.03
CA ASP A 214 29.86 -3.06 -3.19
C ASP A 214 28.71 -3.43 -4.14
N PRO A 215 28.69 -2.89 -5.38
CA PRO A 215 27.63 -3.18 -6.37
C PRO A 215 27.52 -4.66 -6.72
N ASN A 216 28.57 -5.43 -6.51
CA ASN A 216 28.66 -6.86 -6.80
C ASN A 216 28.14 -7.75 -5.66
N ASN A 217 27.73 -7.17 -4.53
CA ASN A 217 27.14 -7.94 -3.46
C ASN A 217 25.75 -8.47 -3.91
N PRO A 218 25.51 -9.80 -3.94
CA PRO A 218 24.27 -10.40 -4.42
C PRO A 218 23.03 -9.88 -3.67
N MET A 219 23.18 -9.56 -2.38
CA MET A 219 22.10 -9.04 -1.54
C MET A 219 21.73 -7.61 -1.93
N VAL A 220 22.71 -6.76 -2.21
CA VAL A 220 22.49 -5.38 -2.70
C VAL A 220 21.85 -5.40 -4.08
N ARG A 221 22.30 -6.30 -4.94
CA ARG A 221 21.72 -6.50 -6.28
C ARG A 221 20.28 -6.99 -6.21
N SER A 222 20.01 -7.99 -5.38
CA SER A 222 18.65 -8.52 -5.17
C SER A 222 17.73 -7.44 -4.60
N GLN A 223 18.18 -6.69 -3.59
CA GLN A 223 17.41 -5.59 -3.00
C GLN A 223 17.12 -4.49 -4.03
N ARG A 224 18.11 -4.13 -4.84
CA ARG A 224 17.95 -3.13 -5.91
C ARG A 224 17.00 -3.63 -7.00
N MET A 225 17.15 -4.88 -7.44
CA MET A 225 16.25 -5.49 -8.42
C MET A 225 14.81 -5.55 -7.91
N MET A 226 14.60 -6.01 -6.68
CA MET A 226 13.28 -6.06 -6.05
C MET A 226 12.63 -4.67 -6.00
N MET A 227 13.41 -3.65 -5.72
CA MET A 227 12.95 -2.27 -5.60
C MET A 227 12.54 -1.65 -6.96
N TYR A 228 13.22 -2.02 -8.06
CA TYR A 228 12.83 -1.60 -9.40
C TYR A 228 11.66 -2.41 -9.96
N VAL A 229 11.55 -3.71 -9.62
CA VAL A 229 10.48 -4.59 -10.10
C VAL A 229 9.17 -4.35 -9.35
N MET A 230 9.23 -4.01 -8.06
CA MET A 230 8.05 -3.85 -7.21
C MET A 230 7.02 -2.81 -7.73
N PRO A 231 7.41 -1.63 -8.24
CA PRO A 231 6.45 -0.68 -8.83
C PRO A 231 5.67 -1.25 -10.02
N PHE A 232 6.30 -2.10 -10.82
CA PHE A 232 5.65 -2.71 -11.98
C PHE A 232 4.67 -3.82 -11.59
N MET A 233 4.86 -4.48 -10.46
CA MET A 233 3.90 -5.47 -9.94
C MET A 233 2.55 -4.86 -9.56
N PHE A 234 2.49 -3.57 -9.27
CA PHE A 234 1.23 -2.86 -8.96
C PHE A 234 0.47 -2.37 -10.19
N ILE A 235 1.02 -2.55 -11.40
CA ILE A 235 0.35 -2.20 -12.66
C ILE A 235 -0.51 -3.37 -13.17
N PHE A 236 -0.18 -4.60 -12.81
CA PHE A 236 -0.87 -5.84 -13.17
C PHE A 236 -1.66 -6.40 -11.99
#